data_61b471fa0fd9e238f909a5a82c4c8c78
#
_entry.id   61b471fa0fd9e238f909a5a82c4c8c78
#
_cell.length_a   1.000
_cell.length_b   1.000
_cell.length_c   1.000
_cell.angle_alpha   90.00
_cell.angle_beta   90.00
_cell.angle_gamma   90.00
#
_symmetry.space_group_name_H-M   'P 1'
#
loop_
_entity.id
_entity.type
_entity.pdbx_description
1 polymer ?
#
loop_
_entity_poly.entity_id
_entity_poly.type
_entity_poly.pdbx_seq_one_letter_code
_entity_poly.pdbx_strand_id
1 'polypeptide(L)'
;LGTPQGGILSPLLSNVYLNDFDWYVGRMYMEPHRQCKHKGNDTRRLKWAGVTPKYNYRYADDWVILTSTEKEALRLKRVLTKYFRNRMKLELSQEKTYVTDLRTNGIHFLGFVVKAERKRKTPDPATWTKHLVGKPLPDMERLGKKIKKLLEEVHRIELCQKVNVQAAQIQYVNSVIMGMAQYLQTSICSHAYHAIDRRVNNAALTVWKKLYPKRYNSMQVPLKVLCNLPDRHKGYDSKTFAVWVEGKWFGITYAFITHSHYEPKPFDQKMTPYTVEGRRRYVSYRAKHKPLPCDRPSVNSPNDIAMSAYAKGRMNFE
;
A
#
# COMPACT_ATOMS: atom_id res chain seq x y z
N LEU A 1 -23.66 16.06 17.18
CA LEU A 1 -22.87 17.21 16.74
C LEU A 1 -21.51 16.70 16.27
N GLY A 2 -21.23 16.75 14.98
CA GLY A 2 -19.99 16.35 14.33
C GLY A 2 -19.78 17.18 13.07
N THR A 3 -18.60 17.07 12.44
CA THR A 3 -18.35 17.70 11.14
C THR A 3 -19.06 16.92 10.04
N PRO A 4 -19.59 17.60 8.99
CA PRO A 4 -20.21 16.92 7.87
C PRO A 4 -19.24 15.92 7.24
N GLN A 5 -19.69 14.71 6.99
CA GLN A 5 -18.91 13.69 6.31
C GLN A 5 -18.60 14.13 4.87
N GLY A 6 -17.31 14.13 4.47
CA GLY A 6 -16.89 14.57 3.13
C GLY A 6 -16.46 16.04 3.02
N GLY A 7 -16.46 16.80 4.11
CA GLY A 7 -15.93 18.18 4.10
C GLY A 7 -14.43 18.22 3.83
N ILE A 8 -13.98 19.14 2.94
CA ILE A 8 -12.56 19.28 2.54
C ILE A 8 -11.63 19.50 3.74
N LEU A 9 -12.10 20.22 4.77
CA LEU A 9 -11.33 20.52 5.99
C LEU A 9 -11.39 19.40 7.04
N SER A 10 -12.30 18.43 6.92
CA SER A 10 -12.47 17.37 7.94
C SER A 10 -11.20 16.58 8.24
N PRO A 11 -10.37 16.15 7.25
CA PRO A 11 -9.14 15.45 7.53
C PRO A 11 -8.09 16.31 8.22
N LEU A 12 -8.04 17.62 7.91
CA LEU A 12 -7.13 18.56 8.55
C LEU A 12 -7.53 18.77 10.02
N LEU A 13 -8.79 19.07 10.28
CA LEU A 13 -9.31 19.28 11.63
C LEU A 13 -9.16 18.03 12.49
N SER A 14 -9.43 16.84 11.94
CA SER A 14 -9.20 15.57 12.62
C SER A 14 -7.73 15.40 13.01
N ASN A 15 -6.80 15.71 12.11
CA ASN A 15 -5.37 15.62 12.40
C ASN A 15 -4.92 16.63 13.45
N VAL A 16 -5.42 17.86 13.43
CA VAL A 16 -5.13 18.87 14.45
C VAL A 16 -5.66 18.41 15.82
N TYR A 17 -6.89 17.90 15.86
CA TYR A 17 -7.52 17.45 17.09
C TYR A 17 -6.81 16.22 17.70
N LEU A 18 -6.52 15.21 16.87
CA LEU A 18 -5.84 13.98 17.31
C LEU A 18 -4.32 14.16 17.54
N ASN A 19 -3.76 15.31 17.21
CA ASN A 19 -2.36 15.61 17.51
C ASN A 19 -2.07 15.61 19.03
N ASP A 20 -3.05 15.96 19.89
CA ASP A 20 -2.90 15.86 21.35
C ASP A 20 -2.70 14.40 21.79
N PHE A 21 -3.39 13.47 21.16
CA PHE A 21 -3.19 12.02 21.37
C PHE A 21 -1.80 11.55 20.91
N ASP A 22 -1.34 11.99 19.74
CA ASP A 22 0.00 11.64 19.25
C ASP A 22 1.09 12.14 20.21
N TRP A 23 0.92 13.36 20.72
CA TRP A 23 1.80 13.94 21.74
C TRP A 23 1.75 13.19 23.06
N TYR A 24 0.56 12.80 23.51
CA TYR A 24 0.40 12.05 24.74
C TYR A 24 1.16 10.72 24.67
N VAL A 25 0.94 9.93 23.63
CA VAL A 25 1.64 8.65 23.47
C VAL A 25 3.14 8.86 23.22
N GLY A 26 3.51 9.85 22.40
CA GLY A 26 4.89 10.18 22.09
C GLY A 26 5.71 10.50 23.34
N ARG A 27 5.21 11.41 24.19
CA ARG A 27 5.91 11.82 25.43
C ARG A 27 5.98 10.72 26.46
N MET A 28 4.91 9.95 26.60
CA MET A 28 4.86 8.92 27.65
C MET A 28 5.65 7.65 27.32
N TYR A 29 5.76 7.29 26.02
CA TYR A 29 6.20 5.95 25.66
C TYR A 29 7.20 5.86 24.49
N MET A 30 7.44 6.94 23.76
CA MET A 30 8.31 6.93 22.59
C MET A 30 9.54 7.84 22.76
N GLU A 31 9.30 9.12 22.94
CA GLU A 31 10.33 10.16 22.97
C GLU A 31 10.07 11.13 24.14
N PRO A 32 10.34 10.73 25.39
CA PRO A 32 10.08 11.58 26.56
C PRO A 32 10.94 12.87 26.57
N HIS A 33 12.08 12.85 25.88
CA HIS A 33 12.99 13.98 25.77
C HIS A 33 13.19 14.39 24.31
N ARG A 34 12.34 15.26 23.81
CA ARG A 34 12.34 15.72 22.40
C ARG A 34 13.64 16.33 21.89
N GLN A 35 14.48 16.81 22.78
CA GLN A 35 15.76 17.45 22.42
C GLN A 35 16.94 16.47 22.34
N CYS A 36 16.71 15.18 22.57
CA CYS A 36 17.79 14.21 22.50
C CYS A 36 18.23 14.00 21.03
N LYS A 37 19.51 14.28 20.74
CA LYS A 37 20.09 14.11 19.39
C LYS A 37 20.06 12.64 18.92
N HIS A 38 20.00 11.69 19.83
CA HIS A 38 20.06 10.25 19.54
C HIS A 38 18.82 9.54 20.10
N LYS A 39 17.89 9.15 19.22
CA LYS A 39 16.66 8.40 19.57
C LYS A 39 16.93 7.10 20.34
N GLY A 40 18.06 6.43 20.10
CA GLY A 40 18.47 5.24 20.86
C GLY A 40 18.66 5.51 22.35
N ASN A 41 19.03 6.72 22.74
CA ASN A 41 19.17 7.10 24.14
C ASN A 41 17.81 7.25 24.83
N ASP A 42 16.78 7.73 24.12
CA ASP A 42 15.43 7.85 24.69
C ASP A 42 14.84 6.47 25.00
N THR A 43 15.00 5.51 24.09
CA THR A 43 14.60 4.13 24.32
C THR A 43 15.32 3.51 25.53
N ARG A 44 16.61 3.81 25.71
CA ARG A 44 17.41 3.33 26.85
C ARG A 44 16.94 3.97 28.15
N ARG A 45 16.69 5.28 28.16
CA ARG A 45 16.16 6.02 29.32
C ARG A 45 14.80 5.52 29.77
N LEU A 46 13.88 5.29 28.81
CA LEU A 46 12.58 4.68 29.11
C LEU A 46 12.75 3.32 29.81
N LYS A 47 13.64 2.46 29.29
CA LYS A 47 13.92 1.16 29.91
C LYS A 47 14.50 1.28 31.30
N TRP A 48 15.41 2.23 31.53
CA TRP A 48 15.97 2.50 32.87
C TRP A 48 14.91 3.01 33.86
N ALA A 49 13.94 3.79 33.36
CA ALA A 49 12.79 4.22 34.15
C ALA A 49 11.70 3.11 34.32
N GLY A 50 11.98 1.86 33.91
CA GLY A 50 11.03 0.75 33.99
C GLY A 50 9.85 0.84 32.99
N VAL A 51 9.96 1.75 32.00
CA VAL A 51 8.93 1.93 31.00
C VAL A 51 9.29 1.22 29.70
N THR A 52 8.46 0.27 29.28
CA THR A 52 8.64 -0.38 27.98
C THR A 52 8.21 0.56 26.85
N PRO A 53 9.09 0.85 25.87
CA PRO A 53 8.74 1.68 24.72
C PRO A 53 7.53 1.13 23.96
N LYS A 54 6.67 2.03 23.51
CA LYS A 54 5.50 1.71 22.69
C LYS A 54 5.53 2.60 21.46
N TYR A 55 5.09 2.06 20.33
CA TYR A 55 5.18 2.76 19.05
C TYR A 55 3.78 3.00 18.51
N ASN A 56 3.42 4.27 18.34
CA ASN A 56 2.15 4.71 17.77
C ASN A 56 2.30 4.98 16.27
N TYR A 57 1.40 4.40 15.49
CA TYR A 57 1.24 4.67 14.06
C TYR A 57 -0.19 5.07 13.81
N ARG A 58 -0.41 6.28 13.32
CA ARG A 58 -1.74 6.83 13.04
C ARG A 58 -1.83 7.34 11.62
N TYR A 59 -2.97 7.07 11.01
CA TYR A 59 -3.38 7.61 9.72
C TYR A 59 -4.82 8.10 9.85
N ALA A 60 -5.02 9.40 9.87
CA ALA A 60 -6.29 10.05 10.18
C ALA A 60 -6.85 9.55 11.54
N ASP A 61 -7.98 8.90 11.54
CA ASP A 61 -8.64 8.29 12.70
C ASP A 61 -8.21 6.85 12.99
N ASP A 62 -7.60 6.17 12.01
CA ASP A 62 -7.05 4.82 12.21
C ASP A 62 -5.69 4.88 12.93
N TRP A 63 -5.54 4.13 14.02
CA TRP A 63 -4.27 4.07 14.75
C TRP A 63 -3.96 2.66 15.27
N VAL A 64 -2.68 2.38 15.40
CA VAL A 64 -2.14 1.13 15.94
C VAL A 64 -1.00 1.46 16.89
N ILE A 65 -1.02 0.86 18.08
CA ILE A 65 0.09 0.98 19.04
C ILE A 65 0.69 -0.40 19.28
N LEU A 66 1.99 -0.52 18.99
CA LEU A 66 2.75 -1.74 19.25
C LEU A 66 3.26 -1.75 20.70
N THR A 67 3.05 -2.87 21.38
CA THR A 67 3.52 -3.13 22.75
C THR A 67 4.27 -4.46 22.80
N SER A 68 5.03 -4.69 23.87
CA SER A 68 5.83 -5.91 24.01
C SER A 68 5.05 -7.09 24.59
N THR A 69 4.00 -6.84 25.37
CA THR A 69 3.22 -7.85 26.07
C THR A 69 1.73 -7.55 26.02
N GLU A 70 0.92 -8.59 26.11
CA GLU A 70 -0.55 -8.47 26.21
C GLU A 70 -0.98 -7.65 27.44
N LYS A 71 -0.36 -7.90 28.60
CA LYS A 71 -0.65 -7.17 29.84
C LYS A 71 -0.48 -5.65 29.67
N GLU A 72 0.59 -5.25 28.97
CA GLU A 72 0.82 -3.82 28.67
C GLU A 72 -0.21 -3.29 27.66
N ALA A 73 -0.58 -4.06 26.64
CA ALA A 73 -1.58 -3.66 25.68
C ALA A 73 -2.95 -3.44 26.34
N LEU A 74 -3.38 -4.37 27.19
CA LEU A 74 -4.64 -4.25 27.97
C LEU A 74 -4.62 -3.08 28.94
N ARG A 75 -3.48 -2.84 29.62
CA ARG A 75 -3.32 -1.66 30.48
C ARG A 75 -3.43 -0.38 29.66
N LEU A 76 -2.73 -0.33 28.53
CA LEU A 76 -2.75 0.84 27.65
C LEU A 76 -4.15 1.12 27.08
N LYS A 77 -4.88 0.08 26.65
CA LYS A 77 -6.27 0.21 26.21
C LYS A 77 -7.13 0.91 27.27
N ARG A 78 -7.03 0.49 28.54
CA ARG A 78 -7.77 1.11 29.66
C ARG A 78 -7.38 2.58 29.87
N VAL A 79 -6.07 2.88 29.83
CA VAL A 79 -5.56 4.25 30.00
C VAL A 79 -6.05 5.14 28.85
N LEU A 80 -5.96 4.67 27.61
CA LEU A 80 -6.40 5.43 26.45
C LEU A 80 -7.92 5.62 26.42
N THR A 81 -8.71 4.63 26.81
CA THR A 81 -10.18 4.80 26.92
C THR A 81 -10.52 5.95 27.88
N LYS A 82 -9.85 6.02 29.04
CA LYS A 82 -10.04 7.14 29.99
C LYS A 82 -9.54 8.47 29.40
N TYR A 83 -8.39 8.47 28.74
CA TYR A 83 -7.81 9.66 28.11
C TYR A 83 -8.74 10.23 27.02
N PHE A 84 -9.21 9.40 26.11
CA PHE A 84 -10.13 9.84 25.05
C PHE A 84 -11.43 10.39 25.62
N ARG A 85 -12.05 9.71 26.62
CA ARG A 85 -13.27 10.18 27.26
C ARG A 85 -13.08 11.49 28.04
N ASN A 86 -12.07 11.56 28.89
CA ASN A 86 -11.90 12.67 29.83
C ASN A 86 -11.26 13.90 29.18
N ARG A 87 -10.20 13.68 28.39
CA ARG A 87 -9.40 14.77 27.79
C ARG A 87 -9.92 15.18 26.44
N MET A 88 -10.17 14.20 25.56
CA MET A 88 -10.54 14.48 24.18
C MET A 88 -12.07 14.50 23.96
N LYS A 89 -12.87 14.19 24.97
CA LYS A 89 -14.33 14.13 24.85
C LYS A 89 -14.82 13.24 23.69
N LEU A 90 -14.06 12.16 23.43
CA LEU A 90 -14.36 11.16 22.40
C LEU A 90 -14.54 9.79 23.06
N GLU A 91 -15.40 8.98 22.49
CA GLU A 91 -15.57 7.59 22.91
C GLU A 91 -14.91 6.63 21.91
N LEU A 92 -14.09 5.71 22.41
CA LEU A 92 -13.51 4.64 21.60
C LEU A 92 -14.56 3.56 21.35
N SER A 93 -14.76 3.19 20.10
CA SER A 93 -15.60 2.04 19.73
C SER A 93 -15.00 0.76 20.33
N GLN A 94 -15.76 0.08 21.18
CA GLN A 94 -15.32 -1.15 21.82
C GLN A 94 -15.10 -2.28 20.80
N GLU A 95 -15.94 -2.35 19.78
CA GLU A 95 -15.85 -3.33 18.72
C GLU A 95 -14.61 -3.15 17.83
N LYS A 96 -14.22 -1.90 17.57
CA LYS A 96 -13.07 -1.57 16.71
C LYS A 96 -11.76 -1.44 17.47
N THR A 97 -11.79 -1.30 18.80
CA THR A 97 -10.60 -1.15 19.63
C THR A 97 -10.29 -2.47 20.33
N TYR A 98 -9.44 -3.28 19.74
CA TYR A 98 -9.07 -4.60 20.23
C TYR A 98 -7.55 -4.76 20.38
N VAL A 99 -7.15 -5.76 21.17
CA VAL A 99 -5.76 -6.18 21.36
C VAL A 99 -5.55 -7.48 20.60
N THR A 100 -4.47 -7.58 19.85
CA THR A 100 -4.15 -8.77 19.05
C THR A 100 -2.68 -9.14 19.15
N ASP A 101 -2.37 -10.44 19.17
CA ASP A 101 -1.01 -10.94 19.06
C ASP A 101 -0.65 -11.04 17.57
N LEU A 102 0.33 -10.22 17.15
CA LEU A 102 0.78 -10.18 15.75
C LEU A 102 1.46 -11.46 15.28
N ARG A 103 1.86 -12.35 16.20
CA ARG A 103 2.51 -13.64 15.86
C ARG A 103 1.49 -14.69 15.42
N THR A 104 0.29 -14.62 15.96
CA THR A 104 -0.81 -15.57 15.66
C THR A 104 -1.79 -14.96 14.66
N ASN A 105 -2.26 -13.76 14.94
CA ASN A 105 -3.25 -13.06 14.14
C ASN A 105 -2.65 -11.78 13.57
N GLY A 106 -3.02 -11.43 12.33
CA GLY A 106 -2.64 -10.14 11.76
C GLY A 106 -3.56 -9.01 12.23
N ILE A 107 -3.07 -7.79 12.16
CA ILE A 107 -3.92 -6.60 12.28
C ILE A 107 -4.28 -6.07 10.90
N HIS A 108 -5.54 -5.68 10.75
CA HIS A 108 -6.02 -4.99 9.55
C HIS A 108 -5.76 -3.51 9.69
N PHE A 109 -4.87 -2.98 8.88
CA PHE A 109 -4.51 -1.55 8.90
C PHE A 109 -4.30 -1.05 7.47
N LEU A 110 -5.00 0.01 7.09
CA LEU A 110 -4.91 0.64 5.76
C LEU A 110 -5.01 -0.35 4.58
N GLY A 111 -5.93 -1.32 4.64
CA GLY A 111 -6.11 -2.30 3.57
C GLY A 111 -5.04 -3.38 3.46
N PHE A 112 -4.21 -3.50 4.49
CA PHE A 112 -3.21 -4.55 4.65
C PHE A 112 -3.45 -5.35 5.92
N VAL A 113 -2.96 -6.58 5.93
CA VAL A 113 -2.84 -7.41 7.11
C VAL A 113 -1.38 -7.46 7.50
N VAL A 114 -1.05 -6.90 8.67
CA VAL A 114 0.33 -6.90 9.19
C VAL A 114 0.48 -8.01 10.21
N LYS A 115 1.44 -8.92 9.95
CA LYS A 115 1.83 -10.02 10.84
C LYS A 115 3.28 -9.89 11.28
N ALA A 116 3.62 -10.45 12.43
CA ALA A 116 5.00 -10.55 12.88
C ALA A 116 5.49 -12.00 12.71
N GLU A 117 6.51 -12.19 11.88
CA GLU A 117 7.10 -13.51 11.66
C GLU A 117 8.60 -13.49 11.94
N ARG A 118 9.15 -14.68 12.26
CA ARG A 118 10.61 -14.81 12.41
C ARG A 118 11.29 -14.60 11.05
N LYS A 119 12.36 -13.84 11.03
CA LYS A 119 13.16 -13.65 9.83
C LYS A 119 13.87 -14.96 9.49
N ARG A 120 13.52 -15.55 8.35
CA ARG A 120 14.16 -16.74 7.81
C ARG A 120 15.44 -16.30 7.09
N LYS A 121 16.58 -16.86 7.44
CA LYS A 121 17.83 -16.67 6.69
C LYS A 121 18.02 -17.74 5.63
N THR A 122 17.60 -18.97 5.93
CA THR A 122 17.65 -20.14 5.06
C THR A 122 16.35 -20.94 5.19
N PRO A 123 16.08 -21.96 4.34
CA PRO A 123 14.96 -22.86 4.50
C PRO A 123 14.99 -23.64 5.82
N ASP A 124 16.19 -23.87 6.40
CA ASP A 124 16.36 -24.61 7.64
C ASP A 124 15.81 -23.82 8.86
N PRO A 125 14.81 -24.35 9.59
CA PRO A 125 14.27 -23.72 10.79
C PRO A 125 15.30 -23.45 11.91
N ALA A 126 16.34 -24.26 12.01
CA ALA A 126 17.39 -24.10 13.01
C ALA A 126 18.17 -22.79 12.85
N THR A 127 18.22 -22.24 11.63
CA THR A 127 18.92 -21.00 11.31
C THR A 127 18.06 -19.75 11.47
N TRP A 128 16.77 -19.89 11.81
CA TRP A 128 15.86 -18.75 11.94
C TRP A 128 16.27 -17.84 13.08
N THR A 129 16.31 -16.55 12.80
CA THR A 129 16.65 -15.56 13.83
C THR A 129 15.54 -15.49 14.87
N LYS A 130 15.92 -15.23 16.13
CA LYS A 130 14.96 -14.94 17.21
C LYS A 130 14.19 -13.63 16.99
N HIS A 131 14.65 -12.79 16.05
CA HIS A 131 14.03 -11.49 15.78
C HIS A 131 12.76 -11.63 14.91
N LEU A 132 11.71 -10.96 15.35
CA LEU A 132 10.48 -10.81 14.58
C LEU A 132 10.62 -9.65 13.60
N VAL A 133 10.04 -9.83 12.42
CA VAL A 133 9.89 -8.78 11.39
C VAL A 133 8.43 -8.64 11.02
N GLY A 134 8.00 -7.40 10.84
CA GLY A 134 6.64 -7.13 10.35
C GLY A 134 6.54 -7.48 8.86
N LYS A 135 5.49 -8.18 8.48
CA LYS A 135 5.15 -8.51 7.10
C LYS A 135 3.80 -7.91 6.74
N PRO A 136 3.77 -6.86 5.93
CA PRO A 136 2.54 -6.35 5.36
C PRO A 136 2.11 -7.23 4.19
N LEU A 137 0.91 -7.78 4.28
CA LEU A 137 0.26 -8.55 3.24
C LEU A 137 -1.00 -7.80 2.79
N PRO A 138 -1.39 -7.86 1.51
CA PRO A 138 -2.68 -7.34 1.08
C PRO A 138 -3.83 -8.01 1.86
N ASP A 139 -4.82 -7.21 2.27
CA ASP A 139 -6.07 -7.74 2.80
C ASP A 139 -6.87 -8.37 1.66
N MET A 140 -6.80 -9.70 1.57
CA MET A 140 -7.38 -10.45 0.45
C MET A 140 -8.91 -10.40 0.42
N GLU A 141 -9.57 -10.21 1.56
CA GLU A 141 -11.03 -10.05 1.60
C GLU A 141 -11.45 -8.72 0.97
N ARG A 142 -10.82 -7.62 1.43
CA ARG A 142 -11.06 -6.28 0.86
C ARG A 142 -10.66 -6.21 -0.62
N LEU A 143 -9.54 -6.84 -0.97
CA LEU A 143 -9.10 -6.95 -2.35
C LEU A 143 -10.10 -7.71 -3.21
N GLY A 144 -10.68 -8.81 -2.70
CA GLY A 144 -11.72 -9.57 -3.39
C GLY A 144 -12.94 -8.73 -3.77
N LYS A 145 -13.39 -7.84 -2.85
CA LYS A 145 -14.49 -6.89 -3.12
C LYS A 145 -14.12 -5.87 -4.22
N LYS A 146 -12.87 -5.38 -4.22
CA LYS A 146 -12.37 -4.47 -5.27
C LYS A 146 -12.23 -5.18 -6.62
N ILE A 147 -11.72 -6.42 -6.63
CA ILE A 147 -11.63 -7.22 -7.86
C ILE A 147 -13.03 -7.45 -8.44
N LYS A 148 -14.04 -7.75 -7.62
CA LYS A 148 -15.42 -7.93 -8.13
C LYS A 148 -15.88 -6.71 -8.92
N LYS A 149 -15.69 -5.49 -8.38
CA LYS A 149 -16.00 -4.25 -9.10
C LYS A 149 -15.17 -4.08 -10.38
N LEU A 150 -13.89 -4.44 -10.36
CA LEU A 150 -13.05 -4.42 -11.57
C LEU A 150 -13.59 -5.38 -12.64
N LEU A 151 -14.05 -6.57 -12.26
CA LEU A 151 -14.61 -7.53 -13.21
C LEU A 151 -15.93 -7.01 -13.85
N GLU A 152 -16.73 -6.27 -13.10
CA GLU A 152 -17.91 -5.58 -13.65
C GLU A 152 -17.51 -4.60 -14.77
N GLU A 153 -16.40 -3.87 -14.58
CA GLU A 153 -15.87 -2.96 -15.62
C GLU A 153 -15.31 -3.72 -16.83
N VAL A 154 -14.71 -4.89 -16.64
CA VAL A 154 -14.29 -5.75 -17.75
C VAL A 154 -15.49 -6.25 -18.54
N HIS A 155 -16.56 -6.67 -17.86
CA HIS A 155 -17.79 -7.12 -18.52
C HIS A 155 -18.52 -5.99 -19.27
N ARG A 156 -18.35 -4.73 -18.85
CA ARG A 156 -18.91 -3.57 -19.60
C ARG A 156 -18.35 -3.43 -21.01
N ILE A 157 -17.15 -3.99 -21.29
CA ILE A 157 -16.58 -4.00 -22.65
C ILE A 157 -17.54 -4.70 -23.62
N GLU A 158 -18.24 -5.75 -23.18
CA GLU A 158 -19.23 -6.48 -23.99
C GLU A 158 -20.39 -5.57 -24.46
N LEU A 159 -20.75 -4.57 -23.68
CA LEU A 159 -21.85 -3.63 -23.98
C LEU A 159 -21.42 -2.54 -24.97
N CYS A 160 -20.13 -2.40 -25.24
CA CYS A 160 -19.59 -1.40 -26.14
C CYS A 160 -19.73 -1.85 -27.60
N GLN A 161 -20.64 -1.29 -28.35
CA GLN A 161 -20.88 -1.67 -29.75
C GLN A 161 -19.74 -1.27 -30.70
N LYS A 162 -19.13 -0.11 -30.48
CA LYS A 162 -18.03 0.42 -31.32
C LYS A 162 -16.67 0.05 -30.74
N VAL A 163 -15.72 -0.35 -31.60
CA VAL A 163 -14.37 -0.76 -31.20
C VAL A 163 -13.60 0.37 -30.49
N ASN A 164 -13.81 1.62 -30.90
CA ASN A 164 -13.19 2.77 -30.22
C ASN A 164 -13.70 2.93 -28.79
N VAL A 165 -14.97 2.63 -28.53
CA VAL A 165 -15.55 2.67 -27.17
C VAL A 165 -15.01 1.49 -26.34
N GLN A 166 -14.83 0.31 -26.96
CA GLN A 166 -14.17 -0.83 -26.30
C GLN A 166 -12.73 -0.47 -25.89
N ALA A 167 -11.97 0.20 -26.77
CA ALA A 167 -10.61 0.65 -26.45
C ALA A 167 -10.59 1.67 -25.28
N ALA A 168 -11.53 2.60 -25.24
CA ALA A 168 -11.67 3.54 -24.14
C ALA A 168 -12.00 2.83 -22.82
N GLN A 169 -12.91 1.85 -22.84
CA GLN A 169 -13.25 1.05 -21.66
C GLN A 169 -12.05 0.20 -21.19
N ILE A 170 -11.24 -0.35 -22.11
CA ILE A 170 -9.99 -1.04 -21.79
C ILE A 170 -9.01 -0.09 -21.10
N GLN A 171 -8.87 1.15 -21.55
CA GLN A 171 -8.02 2.13 -20.89
C GLN A 171 -8.49 2.44 -19.46
N TYR A 172 -9.80 2.54 -19.25
CA TYR A 172 -10.36 2.70 -17.91
C TYR A 172 -10.05 1.48 -17.02
N VAL A 173 -10.29 0.26 -17.50
CA VAL A 173 -9.93 -0.99 -16.80
C VAL A 173 -8.43 -1.00 -16.43
N ASN A 174 -7.57 -0.59 -17.36
CA ASN A 174 -6.13 -0.49 -17.13
C ASN A 174 -5.77 0.52 -16.02
N SER A 175 -6.44 1.65 -15.99
CA SER A 175 -6.23 2.65 -14.92
C SER A 175 -6.58 2.09 -13.54
N VAL A 176 -7.66 1.32 -13.45
CA VAL A 176 -8.06 0.65 -12.19
C VAL A 176 -7.05 -0.43 -11.79
N ILE A 177 -6.60 -1.28 -12.74
CA ILE A 177 -5.57 -2.31 -12.47
C ILE A 177 -4.28 -1.66 -11.96
N MET A 178 -3.81 -0.61 -12.65
CA MET A 178 -2.59 0.10 -12.26
C MET A 178 -2.73 0.75 -10.88
N GLY A 179 -3.85 1.41 -10.60
CA GLY A 179 -4.11 2.01 -9.30
C GLY A 179 -4.11 1.00 -8.16
N MET A 180 -4.74 -0.18 -8.38
CA MET A 180 -4.71 -1.29 -7.42
C MET A 180 -3.28 -1.82 -7.22
N ALA A 181 -2.54 -2.03 -8.30
CA ALA A 181 -1.20 -2.56 -8.25
C ALA A 181 -0.22 -1.59 -7.56
N GLN A 182 -0.30 -0.29 -7.86
CA GLN A 182 0.50 0.75 -7.21
C GLN A 182 0.21 0.86 -5.72
N TYR A 183 -1.06 0.74 -5.32
CA TYR A 183 -1.42 0.76 -3.91
C TYR A 183 -0.79 -0.42 -3.14
N LEU A 184 -0.75 -1.60 -3.75
CA LEU A 184 -0.27 -2.82 -3.12
C LEU A 184 1.26 -2.97 -3.16
N GLN A 185 1.98 -2.24 -4.04
CA GLN A 185 3.41 -2.45 -4.31
C GLN A 185 4.32 -2.34 -3.08
N THR A 186 3.91 -1.58 -2.06
CA THR A 186 4.67 -1.39 -0.81
C THR A 186 4.56 -2.59 0.15
N SER A 187 3.87 -3.63 -0.24
CA SER A 187 3.66 -4.86 0.54
C SER A 187 4.19 -6.10 -0.18
N ILE A 188 4.12 -7.25 0.48
CA ILE A 188 4.40 -8.56 -0.14
C ILE A 188 3.16 -8.97 -0.96
N CYS A 189 3.09 -8.52 -2.20
CA CYS A 189 1.85 -8.52 -2.99
C CYS A 189 1.85 -9.46 -4.22
N SER A 190 2.87 -10.26 -4.46
CA SER A 190 2.94 -11.14 -5.65
C SER A 190 1.69 -12.03 -5.81
N HIS A 191 1.24 -12.64 -4.72
CA HIS A 191 0.02 -13.46 -4.73
C HIS A 191 -1.23 -12.64 -5.09
N ALA A 192 -1.32 -11.40 -4.60
CA ALA A 192 -2.43 -10.50 -4.91
C ALA A 192 -2.43 -10.10 -6.39
N TYR A 193 -1.27 -9.83 -6.98
CA TYR A 193 -1.16 -9.53 -8.41
C TYR A 193 -1.61 -10.71 -9.26
N HIS A 194 -1.16 -11.93 -8.96
CA HIS A 194 -1.62 -13.13 -9.66
C HIS A 194 -3.13 -13.36 -9.51
N ALA A 195 -3.70 -13.02 -8.34
CA ALA A 195 -5.15 -13.14 -8.14
C ALA A 195 -5.93 -12.13 -8.99
N ILE A 196 -5.45 -10.89 -9.13
CA ILE A 196 -6.04 -9.87 -10.02
C ILE A 196 -5.95 -10.35 -11.46
N ASP A 197 -4.73 -10.65 -11.92
CA ASP A 197 -4.45 -10.96 -13.33
C ASP A 197 -5.21 -12.20 -13.81
N ARG A 198 -5.24 -13.26 -13.00
CA ARG A 198 -6.00 -14.47 -13.33
C ARG A 198 -7.50 -14.21 -13.48
N ARG A 199 -8.09 -13.44 -12.56
CA ARG A 199 -9.53 -13.15 -12.60
C ARG A 199 -9.88 -12.24 -13.75
N VAL A 200 -9.08 -11.20 -14.00
CA VAL A 200 -9.26 -10.28 -15.13
C VAL A 200 -9.14 -11.03 -16.45
N ASN A 201 -8.12 -11.89 -16.59
CA ASN A 201 -7.91 -12.66 -17.82
C ASN A 201 -9.08 -13.65 -18.10
N ASN A 202 -9.60 -14.29 -17.06
CA ASN A 202 -10.77 -15.18 -17.19
C ASN A 202 -12.02 -14.41 -17.61
N ALA A 203 -12.28 -13.24 -17.03
CA ALA A 203 -13.39 -12.38 -17.40
C ALA A 203 -13.23 -11.88 -18.85
N ALA A 204 -12.03 -11.42 -19.21
CA ALA A 204 -11.71 -11.01 -20.56
C ALA A 204 -11.93 -12.15 -21.57
N LEU A 205 -11.49 -13.37 -21.27
CA LEU A 205 -11.75 -14.53 -22.11
C LEU A 205 -13.25 -14.73 -22.37
N THR A 206 -14.07 -14.59 -21.35
CA THR A 206 -15.53 -14.72 -21.49
C THR A 206 -16.09 -13.61 -22.38
N VAL A 207 -15.67 -12.38 -22.18
CA VAL A 207 -16.11 -11.21 -22.97
C VAL A 207 -15.67 -11.35 -24.42
N TRP A 208 -14.41 -11.71 -24.70
CA TRP A 208 -13.90 -11.85 -26.07
C TRP A 208 -14.52 -13.02 -26.81
N LYS A 209 -14.84 -14.13 -26.15
CA LYS A 209 -15.59 -15.24 -26.76
C LYS A 209 -16.98 -14.81 -27.22
N LYS A 210 -17.64 -13.92 -26.51
CA LYS A 210 -18.95 -13.38 -26.88
C LYS A 210 -18.86 -12.35 -28.01
N LEU A 211 -17.92 -11.40 -27.90
CA LEU A 211 -17.74 -10.33 -28.90
C LEU A 211 -17.17 -10.84 -30.22
N TYR A 212 -16.23 -11.81 -30.15
CA TYR A 212 -15.46 -12.28 -31.30
C TYR A 212 -15.39 -13.81 -31.37
N PRO A 213 -16.52 -14.53 -31.43
CA PRO A 213 -16.59 -16.00 -31.26
C PRO A 213 -15.66 -16.76 -32.18
N LYS A 214 -15.49 -16.29 -33.43
CA LYS A 214 -14.60 -16.92 -34.42
C LYS A 214 -13.14 -16.47 -34.39
N ARG A 215 -12.84 -15.34 -33.70
CA ARG A 215 -11.52 -14.67 -33.73
C ARG A 215 -10.91 -14.38 -32.36
N TYR A 216 -11.54 -14.76 -31.26
CA TYR A 216 -11.04 -14.40 -29.92
C TYR A 216 -9.59 -14.86 -29.66
N ASN A 217 -9.16 -15.98 -30.26
CA ASN A 217 -7.77 -16.46 -30.13
C ASN A 217 -6.78 -15.53 -30.83
N SER A 218 -7.11 -14.98 -32.01
CA SER A 218 -6.26 -14.02 -32.72
C SER A 218 -6.24 -12.64 -32.10
N MET A 219 -7.18 -12.36 -31.19
CA MET A 219 -7.22 -11.12 -30.41
C MET A 219 -6.33 -11.18 -29.15
N GLN A 220 -5.63 -12.28 -28.92
CA GLN A 220 -4.61 -12.40 -27.89
C GLN A 220 -3.24 -12.04 -28.46
N VAL A 221 -2.75 -10.87 -28.09
CA VAL A 221 -1.47 -10.34 -28.58
C VAL A 221 -0.46 -10.15 -27.46
N PRO A 222 0.85 -10.22 -27.75
CA PRO A 222 1.88 -9.92 -26.75
C PRO A 222 1.76 -8.49 -26.24
N LEU A 223 2.01 -8.28 -24.95
CA LEU A 223 1.97 -6.95 -24.34
C LEU A 223 2.85 -5.92 -25.06
N LYS A 224 4.02 -6.34 -25.52
CA LYS A 224 5.00 -5.47 -26.21
C LYS A 224 4.48 -4.81 -27.49
N VAL A 225 3.43 -5.34 -28.11
CA VAL A 225 2.84 -4.79 -29.35
C VAL A 225 1.68 -3.84 -29.10
N LEU A 226 1.28 -3.68 -27.84
CA LEU A 226 0.20 -2.77 -27.47
C LEU A 226 0.65 -1.32 -27.56
N CYS A 227 -0.18 -0.47 -28.16
CA CYS A 227 0.08 0.96 -28.24
C CYS A 227 -0.32 1.71 -26.96
N ASN A 228 -1.27 1.16 -26.20
CA ASN A 228 -1.61 1.71 -24.90
C ASN A 228 -0.58 1.25 -23.86
N LEU A 229 0.02 2.19 -23.14
CA LEU A 229 1.05 1.97 -22.12
C LEU A 229 2.35 1.32 -22.68
N PRO A 230 2.93 1.82 -23.79
CA PRO A 230 4.09 1.18 -24.45
C PRO A 230 5.30 1.04 -23.52
N ASP A 231 5.60 2.06 -22.71
CA ASP A 231 6.72 2.03 -21.76
C ASP A 231 6.55 0.98 -20.68
N ARG A 232 5.31 0.73 -20.26
CA ARG A 232 4.98 -0.28 -19.27
C ARG A 232 5.09 -1.70 -19.82
N HIS A 233 4.76 -1.89 -21.09
CA HIS A 233 4.69 -3.19 -21.74
C HIS A 233 5.98 -3.61 -22.43
N LYS A 234 6.97 -2.72 -22.51
CA LYS A 234 8.25 -2.97 -23.16
C LYS A 234 8.94 -4.22 -22.60
N GLY A 235 9.28 -5.15 -23.47
CA GLY A 235 10.00 -6.37 -23.10
C GLY A 235 9.12 -7.51 -22.53
N TYR A 236 7.79 -7.35 -22.50
CA TYR A 236 6.89 -8.40 -22.02
C TYR A 236 6.23 -9.15 -23.19
N ASP A 237 6.48 -10.47 -23.27
CA ASP A 237 5.91 -11.37 -24.29
C ASP A 237 4.59 -12.04 -23.84
N SER A 238 4.17 -11.84 -22.59
CA SER A 238 2.90 -12.35 -22.09
C SER A 238 1.74 -11.87 -22.95
N LYS A 239 0.85 -12.78 -23.35
CA LYS A 239 -0.31 -12.46 -24.19
C LYS A 239 -1.47 -11.91 -23.35
N THR A 240 -2.18 -10.95 -23.91
CA THR A 240 -3.39 -10.37 -23.33
C THR A 240 -4.45 -10.15 -24.39
N PHE A 241 -5.71 -10.01 -23.97
CA PHE A 241 -6.81 -9.67 -24.87
C PHE A 241 -6.75 -8.20 -25.26
N ALA A 242 -6.90 -7.95 -26.56
CA ALA A 242 -6.80 -6.62 -27.15
C ALA A 242 -7.84 -6.43 -28.26
N VAL A 243 -8.09 -5.18 -28.62
CA VAL A 243 -8.92 -4.77 -29.76
C VAL A 243 -8.06 -3.98 -30.76
N TRP A 244 -8.39 -4.10 -32.03
CA TRP A 244 -7.68 -3.42 -33.10
C TRP A 244 -8.43 -2.15 -33.50
N VAL A 245 -7.81 -0.99 -33.35
CA VAL A 245 -8.40 0.32 -33.67
C VAL A 245 -7.39 1.11 -34.49
N GLU A 246 -7.79 1.54 -35.69
CA GLU A 246 -7.00 2.44 -36.56
C GLU A 246 -5.52 2.01 -36.70
N GLY A 247 -5.28 0.76 -37.00
CA GLY A 247 -3.91 0.25 -37.17
C GLY A 247 -3.12 -0.04 -35.88
N LYS A 248 -3.75 0.01 -34.71
CA LYS A 248 -3.09 -0.12 -33.40
C LYS A 248 -3.81 -1.10 -32.48
N TRP A 249 -3.06 -1.83 -31.65
CA TRP A 249 -3.60 -2.71 -30.63
C TRP A 249 -3.79 -2.02 -29.29
N PHE A 250 -4.99 -2.09 -28.72
CA PHE A 250 -5.35 -1.64 -27.39
C PHE A 250 -5.71 -2.84 -26.52
N GLY A 251 -4.92 -3.15 -25.51
CA GLY A 251 -5.11 -4.36 -24.70
C GLY A 251 -5.13 -4.10 -23.19
N ILE A 252 -5.55 -5.13 -22.47
CA ILE A 252 -5.61 -5.12 -21.00
C ILE A 252 -4.20 -5.34 -20.44
N THR A 253 -3.79 -4.49 -19.49
CA THR A 253 -2.52 -4.62 -18.79
C THR A 253 -2.59 -5.65 -17.65
N TYR A 254 -1.43 -6.06 -17.13
CA TYR A 254 -1.32 -6.95 -15.98
C TYR A 254 -0.80 -6.21 -14.73
N ALA A 255 -1.32 -6.60 -13.56
CA ALA A 255 -0.88 -6.05 -12.27
C ALA A 255 0.57 -6.45 -11.94
N PHE A 256 1.00 -7.68 -12.29
CA PHE A 256 2.32 -8.21 -11.97
C PHE A 256 3.47 -7.37 -12.52
N ILE A 257 3.24 -6.59 -13.60
CA ILE A 257 4.24 -5.70 -14.21
C ILE A 257 4.68 -4.59 -13.23
N THR A 258 3.83 -4.23 -12.25
CA THR A 258 4.16 -3.18 -11.27
C THR A 258 5.26 -3.62 -10.31
N HIS A 259 5.47 -4.91 -10.08
CA HIS A 259 6.39 -5.49 -9.10
C HIS A 259 6.15 -5.01 -7.66
N SER A 260 6.57 -5.82 -6.70
CA SER A 260 6.57 -5.43 -5.29
C SER A 260 7.83 -4.63 -4.96
N HIS A 261 7.64 -3.50 -4.28
CA HIS A 261 8.72 -2.65 -3.76
C HIS A 261 8.78 -2.71 -2.23
N TYR A 262 8.44 -3.86 -1.65
CA TYR A 262 8.51 -4.04 -0.21
C TYR A 262 9.96 -3.96 0.28
N GLU A 263 10.25 -2.95 1.09
CA GLU A 263 11.52 -2.81 1.81
C GLU A 263 11.28 -3.01 3.30
N PRO A 264 11.87 -4.04 3.95
CA PRO A 264 11.69 -4.31 5.38
C PRO A 264 12.52 -3.37 6.26
N LYS A 265 12.71 -2.12 5.86
CA LYS A 265 13.49 -1.12 6.57
C LYS A 265 12.59 -0.07 7.20
N PRO A 266 12.94 0.44 8.39
CA PRO A 266 12.19 1.54 8.99
C PRO A 266 12.26 2.77 8.08
N PHE A 267 11.10 3.34 7.78
CA PHE A 267 11.01 4.60 7.07
C PHE A 267 11.51 5.74 7.97
N ASP A 268 12.47 6.53 7.48
CA ASP A 268 12.86 7.75 8.17
C ASP A 268 11.82 8.85 7.93
N GLN A 269 11.10 9.22 8.97
CA GLN A 269 10.10 10.29 8.92
C GLN A 269 10.65 11.64 8.43
N LYS A 270 11.97 11.84 8.51
CA LYS A 270 12.63 13.02 7.98
C LYS A 270 12.73 13.02 6.45
N MET A 271 12.52 11.87 5.81
CA MET A 271 12.42 11.75 4.35
C MET A 271 11.01 12.08 3.85
N THR A 272 10.43 13.14 4.37
CA THR A 272 9.10 13.60 3.95
C THR A 272 9.16 14.24 2.56
N PRO A 273 8.18 13.98 1.69
CA PRO A 273 8.08 14.63 0.39
C PRO A 273 7.75 16.13 0.50
N TYR A 274 7.20 16.59 1.58
CA TYR A 274 6.70 17.96 1.75
C TYR A 274 7.77 19.02 2.01
N THR A 275 9.03 18.61 2.26
CA THR A 275 10.13 19.54 2.49
C THR A 275 11.29 19.30 1.52
N VAL A 276 12.04 20.36 1.18
CA VAL A 276 13.24 20.28 0.32
C VAL A 276 14.27 19.33 0.93
N GLU A 277 14.51 19.44 2.23
CA GLU A 277 15.43 18.58 2.95
C GLU A 277 15.00 17.11 2.95
N GLY A 278 13.71 16.84 3.14
CA GLY A 278 13.16 15.49 3.08
C GLY A 278 13.34 14.85 1.71
N ARG A 279 13.12 15.60 0.64
CA ARG A 279 13.38 15.17 -0.76
C ARG A 279 14.85 14.84 -0.98
N ARG A 280 15.78 15.71 -0.55
CA ARG A 280 17.23 15.48 -0.66
C ARG A 280 17.65 14.21 0.09
N ARG A 281 17.12 13.98 1.29
CA ARG A 281 17.37 12.76 2.08
C ARG A 281 16.88 11.51 1.38
N TYR A 282 15.69 11.57 0.79
CA TYR A 282 15.13 10.45 0.02
C TYR A 282 16.01 10.10 -1.19
N VAL A 283 16.44 11.09 -1.97
CA VAL A 283 17.35 10.88 -3.12
C VAL A 283 18.67 10.25 -2.67
N SER A 284 19.26 10.78 -1.60
CA SER A 284 20.50 10.25 -1.03
C SER A 284 20.34 8.82 -0.49
N TYR A 285 19.20 8.52 0.13
CA TYR A 285 18.85 7.17 0.58
C TYR A 285 18.72 6.20 -0.61
N ARG A 286 17.98 6.58 -1.66
CA ARG A 286 17.81 5.76 -2.87
C ARG A 286 19.12 5.52 -3.63
N ALA A 287 20.00 6.49 -3.65
CA ALA A 287 21.31 6.34 -4.27
C ALA A 287 22.19 5.28 -3.55
N LYS A 288 22.08 5.20 -2.20
CA LYS A 288 22.82 4.23 -1.38
C LYS A 288 22.17 2.83 -1.32
N HIS A 289 20.84 2.80 -1.41
CA HIS A 289 20.05 1.58 -1.29
C HIS A 289 19.34 1.35 -2.62
N LYS A 290 20.09 0.94 -3.64
CA LYS A 290 19.49 0.48 -4.90
C LYS A 290 18.50 -0.64 -4.58
N PRO A 291 17.27 -0.63 -5.15
CA PRO A 291 16.40 -1.79 -5.05
C PRO A 291 17.20 -3.00 -5.53
N LEU A 292 16.97 -4.16 -4.88
CA LEU A 292 17.50 -5.43 -5.38
C LEU A 292 17.13 -5.51 -6.85
N PRO A 293 18.07 -5.81 -7.76
CA PRO A 293 17.73 -6.03 -9.14
C PRO A 293 16.67 -7.12 -9.14
N CYS A 294 15.42 -6.77 -9.42
CA CYS A 294 14.54 -7.78 -9.95
C CYS A 294 15.11 -8.11 -11.32
N ASP A 295 15.19 -9.38 -11.69
CA ASP A 295 15.79 -9.89 -12.93
C ASP A 295 15.12 -9.36 -14.21
N ARG A 296 14.29 -8.33 -14.10
CA ARG A 296 13.63 -7.63 -15.18
C ARG A 296 13.78 -6.13 -14.95
N PRO A 297 14.18 -5.38 -15.99
CA PRO A 297 14.28 -3.93 -15.89
C PRO A 297 12.93 -3.42 -15.38
N SER A 298 12.92 -2.84 -14.19
CA SER A 298 11.78 -2.06 -13.73
C SER A 298 11.67 -0.89 -14.72
N VAL A 299 10.78 -1.03 -15.66
CA VAL A 299 10.29 0.17 -16.35
C VAL A 299 9.83 1.09 -15.23
N ASN A 300 10.41 2.27 -15.16
CA ASN A 300 10.16 3.27 -14.13
C ASN A 300 8.69 3.25 -13.75
N SER A 301 8.38 2.81 -12.53
CA SER A 301 6.99 2.86 -12.10
C SER A 301 6.57 4.33 -12.14
N PRO A 302 5.31 4.66 -12.42
CA PRO A 302 4.83 6.04 -12.31
C PRO A 302 5.22 6.70 -10.98
N ASN A 303 5.36 5.91 -9.92
CA ASN A 303 5.88 6.38 -8.63
C ASN A 303 7.37 6.72 -8.66
N ASP A 304 8.20 5.96 -9.38
CA ASP A 304 9.63 6.30 -9.52
C ASP A 304 9.79 7.56 -10.37
N ILE A 305 8.94 7.74 -11.37
CA ILE A 305 8.88 8.97 -12.17
C ILE A 305 8.36 10.13 -11.31
N ALA A 306 7.26 9.93 -10.58
CA ALA A 306 6.70 10.93 -9.69
C ALA A 306 7.69 11.31 -8.59
N MET A 307 8.31 10.34 -7.92
CA MET A 307 9.30 10.60 -6.88
C MET A 307 10.60 11.19 -7.45
N SER A 308 11.02 10.80 -8.65
CA SER A 308 12.16 11.42 -9.33
C SER A 308 11.87 12.87 -9.75
N ALA A 309 10.71 13.13 -10.33
CA ALA A 309 10.27 14.48 -10.67
C ALA A 309 10.11 15.36 -9.42
N TYR A 310 9.56 14.80 -8.37
CA TYR A 310 9.39 15.40 -7.07
C TYR A 310 10.74 15.70 -6.40
N ALA A 311 11.67 14.73 -6.39
CA ALA A 311 13.01 14.90 -5.85
C ALA A 311 13.81 15.95 -6.63
N LYS A 312 13.54 16.13 -7.92
CA LYS A 312 14.13 17.17 -8.76
C LYS A 312 13.45 18.54 -8.62
N GLY A 313 12.46 18.66 -7.73
CA GLY A 313 11.72 19.91 -7.52
C GLY A 313 10.84 20.35 -8.69
N ARG A 314 10.50 19.41 -9.59
CA ARG A 314 9.70 19.69 -10.80
C ARG A 314 8.19 19.63 -10.59
N MET A 315 7.72 19.17 -9.44
CA MET A 315 6.32 19.30 -9.07
C MET A 315 6.16 20.51 -8.16
N ASN A 316 5.67 21.59 -8.70
CA ASN A 316 5.03 22.63 -7.92
C ASN A 316 3.65 22.07 -7.54
N PHE A 317 3.37 21.98 -6.25
CA PHE A 317 2.01 21.84 -5.78
C PHE A 317 1.41 23.25 -5.78
N GLU A 318 0.69 23.59 -6.85
CA GLU A 318 -0.34 24.62 -6.80
C GLU A 318 -1.60 24.07 -6.14
#